data_a600251b5c4e1e7347480cbd4b2ae3d4
#
_entry.id   a600251b5c4e1e7347480cbd4b2ae3d4
#
_cell.length_a   1.000
_cell.length_b   1.000
_cell.length_c   1.000
_cell.angle_alpha   90.00
_cell.angle_beta   90.00
_cell.angle_gamma   90.00
#
_symmetry.space_group_name_H-M   'P 1'
#
loop_
_entity.id
_entity.type
_entity.pdbx_description
1 polymer ?
#
loop_
_entity_poly.entity_id
_entity_poly.type
_entity_poly.pdbx_seq_one_letter_code
_entity_poly.pdbx_strand_id
1 'polypeptide(L)'
;LSVKLILEEIFSIKFYLHEIKYTDWVAKVERKLTPITLQNIFIHGAHHKKDLSLNKKNVEIQAAMAFGTGHHSTTKSCVNIYLNLIKKGYVFNNILDVGCGTGVLSIVASKISKARITSIDNDITAIETTKHNFVKNHIIPKSKVFKSDGFNNFHLIKFSKFDLIFANILFLPLK
;
A
#
# COMPACT_ATOMS: atom_id res chain seq x y z
N LEU A 1 -40.36 -5.60 17.17
CA LEU A 1 -40.25 -4.20 16.69
C LEU A 1 -39.01 -4.11 15.83
N SER A 2 -39.12 -3.61 14.60
CA SER A 2 -37.95 -3.46 13.74
C SER A 2 -37.08 -2.32 14.25
N VAL A 3 -35.75 -2.43 14.12
CA VAL A 3 -34.77 -1.38 14.50
C VAL A 3 -35.17 -0.02 13.90
N LYS A 4 -35.74 -0.01 12.71
CA LYS A 4 -36.24 1.19 12.04
C LYS A 4 -37.31 1.91 12.87
N LEU A 5 -38.32 1.22 13.36
CA LEU A 5 -39.39 1.82 14.14
C LEU A 5 -38.90 2.42 15.46
N ILE A 6 -37.98 1.74 16.12
CA ILE A 6 -37.35 2.24 17.36
C ILE A 6 -36.57 3.54 17.07
N LEU A 7 -35.80 3.60 16.01
CA LEU A 7 -35.03 4.79 15.64
C LEU A 7 -35.95 5.97 15.23
N GLU A 8 -37.02 5.69 14.48
CA GLU A 8 -37.99 6.72 14.07
C GLU A 8 -38.74 7.30 15.30
N GLU A 9 -39.02 6.48 16.30
CA GLU A 9 -39.66 6.92 17.54
C GLU A 9 -38.69 7.77 18.40
N ILE A 10 -37.44 7.34 18.57
CA ILE A 10 -36.44 8.05 19.39
C ILE A 10 -36.05 9.41 18.78
N PHE A 11 -35.84 9.47 17.48
CA PHE A 11 -35.28 10.65 16.83
C PHE A 11 -36.32 11.50 16.12
N SER A 12 -37.60 11.09 16.08
CA SER A 12 -38.66 11.78 15.33
C SER A 12 -38.33 12.09 13.86
N ILE A 13 -37.51 11.22 13.24
CA ILE A 13 -37.02 11.37 11.85
C ILE A 13 -37.35 10.09 11.10
N LYS A 14 -37.80 10.21 9.85
CA LYS A 14 -37.96 9.04 8.97
C LYS A 14 -36.62 8.49 8.50
N PHE A 15 -36.38 7.22 8.77
CA PHE A 15 -35.20 6.49 8.30
C PHE A 15 -35.54 5.57 7.12
N TYR A 16 -34.66 5.59 6.14
CA TYR A 16 -34.69 4.62 5.05
C TYR A 16 -33.61 3.57 5.31
N LEU A 17 -34.02 2.35 5.62
CA LEU A 17 -33.11 1.22 5.79
C LEU A 17 -32.99 0.49 4.45
N HIS A 18 -31.79 0.45 3.90
CA HIS A 18 -31.46 -0.39 2.75
C HIS A 18 -30.61 -1.57 3.22
N GLU A 19 -31.08 -2.78 2.97
CA GLU A 19 -30.26 -3.96 3.16
C GLU A 19 -29.15 -3.95 2.12
N ILE A 20 -27.91 -3.82 2.59
CA ILE A 20 -26.76 -3.96 1.73
C ILE A 20 -26.43 -5.45 1.69
N LYS A 21 -26.83 -6.13 0.61
CA LYS A 21 -26.41 -7.53 0.38
C LYS A 21 -24.90 -7.61 0.49
N TYR A 22 -24.44 -8.68 1.15
CA TYR A 22 -23.00 -8.97 1.22
C TYR A 22 -22.48 -9.08 -0.22
N THR A 23 -21.88 -8.03 -0.67
CA THR A 23 -21.17 -7.98 -1.95
C THR A 23 -19.70 -7.86 -1.59
N ASP A 24 -18.85 -8.49 -2.34
CA ASP A 24 -17.41 -8.30 -2.20
C ASP A 24 -17.06 -6.85 -2.60
N TRP A 25 -17.22 -5.95 -1.61
CA TRP A 25 -16.94 -4.53 -1.77
C TRP A 25 -15.50 -4.27 -2.17
N VAL A 26 -14.60 -5.12 -1.71
CA VAL A 26 -13.17 -5.03 -2.00
C VAL A 26 -12.97 -5.25 -3.49
N ALA A 27 -13.46 -6.37 -4.03
CA ALA A 27 -13.36 -6.66 -5.46
C ALA A 27 -14.07 -5.61 -6.33
N LYS A 28 -15.22 -5.06 -5.84
CA LYS A 28 -15.95 -4.01 -6.57
C LYS A 28 -15.18 -2.69 -6.60
N VAL A 29 -14.54 -2.32 -5.51
CA VAL A 29 -13.69 -1.11 -5.45
C VAL A 29 -12.43 -1.32 -6.27
N GLU A 30 -11.77 -2.45 -6.15
CA GLU A 30 -10.58 -2.77 -6.94
C GLU A 30 -10.82 -2.68 -8.44
N ARG A 31 -11.95 -3.22 -8.93
CA ARG A 31 -12.31 -3.16 -10.35
C ARG A 31 -12.54 -1.74 -10.88
N LYS A 32 -12.86 -0.78 -10.00
CA LYS A 32 -13.04 0.62 -10.36
C LYS A 32 -11.74 1.41 -10.38
N LEU A 33 -10.68 0.88 -9.78
CA LEU A 33 -9.39 1.58 -9.73
C LEU A 33 -8.72 1.48 -11.10
N THR A 34 -8.58 2.63 -11.76
CA THR A 34 -7.88 2.72 -13.05
C THR A 34 -6.37 2.60 -12.85
N PRO A 35 -5.62 2.04 -13.82
CA PRO A 35 -4.16 2.02 -13.75
C PRO A 35 -3.56 3.42 -13.65
N ILE A 36 -2.41 3.52 -12.98
CA ILE A 36 -1.69 4.77 -12.76
C ILE A 36 -0.31 4.68 -13.40
N THR A 37 0.04 5.68 -14.20
CA THR A 37 1.39 5.83 -14.72
C THR A 37 2.12 6.95 -14.00
N LEU A 38 3.27 6.63 -13.38
CA LEU A 38 4.17 7.57 -12.73
C LEU A 38 5.56 7.40 -13.35
N GLN A 39 5.94 8.30 -14.23
CA GLN A 39 7.17 8.18 -15.02
C GLN A 39 7.25 6.81 -15.75
N ASN A 40 8.20 5.94 -15.39
CA ASN A 40 8.35 4.59 -15.94
C ASN A 40 7.67 3.50 -15.10
N ILE A 41 6.92 3.84 -14.07
CA ILE A 41 6.15 2.91 -13.23
C ILE A 41 4.71 2.87 -13.72
N PHE A 42 4.18 1.67 -13.90
CA PHE A 42 2.77 1.41 -14.21
C PHE A 42 2.16 0.55 -13.11
N ILE A 43 1.32 1.19 -12.27
CA ILE A 43 0.64 0.53 -11.15
C ILE A 43 -0.74 0.11 -11.63
N HIS A 44 -1.09 -1.16 -11.45
CA HIS A 44 -2.36 -1.71 -11.92
C HIS A 44 -2.89 -2.81 -11.01
N GLY A 45 -4.20 -3.03 -11.03
CA GLY A 45 -4.82 -4.20 -10.41
C GLY A 45 -4.68 -5.45 -11.28
N ALA A 46 -4.93 -6.62 -10.70
CA ALA A 46 -4.82 -7.92 -11.38
C ALA A 46 -5.73 -8.05 -12.63
N HIS A 47 -6.83 -7.31 -12.67
CA HIS A 47 -7.79 -7.31 -13.78
C HIS A 47 -7.36 -6.43 -14.98
N HIS A 48 -6.28 -5.69 -14.86
CA HIS A 48 -5.74 -4.86 -15.95
C HIS A 48 -4.59 -5.56 -16.66
N LYS A 49 -4.48 -5.32 -17.97
CA LYS A 49 -3.34 -5.78 -18.75
C LYS A 49 -2.08 -5.00 -18.37
N LYS A 50 -0.95 -5.68 -18.34
CA LYS A 50 0.37 -5.04 -18.14
C LYS A 50 0.67 -4.08 -19.28
N ASP A 51 1.32 -2.97 -18.97
CA ASP A 51 1.91 -2.08 -19.99
C ASP A 51 3.24 -2.70 -20.43
N LEU A 52 3.28 -3.20 -21.66
CA LEU A 52 4.46 -3.83 -22.25
C LEU A 52 5.36 -2.83 -23.00
N SER A 53 5.08 -1.53 -22.90
CA SER A 53 5.93 -0.50 -23.49
C SER A 53 7.37 -0.60 -22.98
N LEU A 54 8.32 -0.27 -23.84
CA LEU A 54 9.73 -0.24 -23.50
C LEU A 54 9.99 0.62 -22.25
N ASN A 55 10.79 0.08 -21.34
CA ASN A 55 11.17 0.72 -20.08
C ASN A 55 10.05 0.85 -19.00
N LYS A 56 8.85 0.36 -19.22
CA LYS A 56 7.81 0.33 -18.18
C LYS A 56 8.06 -0.78 -17.16
N LYS A 57 7.98 -0.42 -15.89
CA LYS A 57 8.00 -1.35 -14.76
C LYS A 57 6.57 -1.53 -14.25
N ASN A 58 6.01 -2.71 -14.50
CA ASN A 58 4.67 -3.04 -14.03
C ASN A 58 4.69 -3.38 -12.54
N VAL A 59 3.76 -2.81 -11.79
CA VAL A 59 3.53 -3.00 -10.37
C VAL A 59 2.09 -3.45 -10.19
N GLU A 60 1.89 -4.74 -9.98
CA GLU A 60 0.57 -5.31 -9.74
C GLU A 60 0.23 -5.16 -8.25
N ILE A 61 -0.86 -4.48 -7.94
CA ILE A 61 -1.33 -4.27 -6.58
C ILE A 61 -2.74 -4.83 -6.43
N GLN A 62 -2.88 -5.76 -5.50
CA GLN A 62 -4.18 -6.11 -4.94
C GLN A 62 -4.41 -5.20 -3.75
N ALA A 63 -5.47 -4.37 -3.82
CA ALA A 63 -5.76 -3.38 -2.79
C ALA A 63 -6.29 -4.02 -1.52
N ALA A 64 -7.04 -5.11 -1.64
CA ALA A 64 -7.73 -5.74 -0.52
C ALA A 64 -8.37 -4.69 0.41
N MET A 65 -8.28 -4.85 1.73
CA MET A 65 -8.73 -3.86 2.72
C MET A 65 -7.60 -2.93 3.20
N ALA A 66 -6.38 -3.10 2.66
CA ALA A 66 -5.22 -2.33 3.08
C ALA A 66 -5.15 -0.97 2.34
N PHE A 67 -4.65 0.05 3.04
CA PHE A 67 -4.35 1.35 2.45
C PHE A 67 -3.17 1.26 1.48
N GLY A 68 -3.18 2.07 0.40
CA GLY A 68 -2.00 2.18 -0.48
C GLY A 68 -2.19 1.63 -1.89
N THR A 69 -3.36 1.84 -2.50
CA THR A 69 -3.62 1.46 -3.91
C THR A 69 -2.77 2.23 -4.93
N GLY A 70 -1.98 3.19 -4.49
CA GLY A 70 -1.24 4.10 -5.36
C GLY A 70 -2.04 5.35 -5.80
N HIS A 71 -3.37 5.37 -5.62
CA HIS A 71 -4.23 6.46 -6.09
C HIS A 71 -4.12 7.72 -5.25
N HIS A 72 -3.81 7.60 -3.96
CA HIS A 72 -3.68 8.75 -3.08
C HIS A 72 -2.53 9.67 -3.52
N SER A 73 -2.74 10.97 -3.42
CA SER A 73 -1.74 11.98 -3.83
C SER A 73 -0.40 11.82 -3.11
N THR A 74 -0.43 11.49 -1.82
CA THR A 74 0.79 11.28 -1.02
C THR A 74 1.60 10.08 -1.52
N THR A 75 0.95 8.97 -1.86
CA THR A 75 1.62 7.78 -2.44
C THR A 75 2.28 8.12 -3.77
N LYS A 76 1.56 8.86 -4.64
CA LYS A 76 2.12 9.33 -5.92
C LYS A 76 3.34 10.26 -5.70
N SER A 77 3.26 11.13 -4.70
CA SER A 77 4.36 12.03 -4.34
C SER A 77 5.58 11.26 -3.84
N CYS A 78 5.41 10.29 -2.94
CA CYS A 78 6.49 9.43 -2.46
C CYS A 78 7.18 8.70 -3.62
N VAL A 79 6.41 8.09 -4.53
CA VAL A 79 6.96 7.42 -5.72
C VAL A 79 7.75 8.41 -6.58
N ASN A 80 7.18 9.57 -6.90
CA ASN A 80 7.85 10.55 -7.76
C ASN A 80 9.13 11.11 -7.12
N ILE A 81 9.12 11.39 -5.82
CA ILE A 81 10.31 11.84 -5.08
C ILE A 81 11.39 10.77 -5.15
N TYR A 82 11.04 9.52 -4.86
CA TYR A 82 11.98 8.39 -4.92
C TYR A 82 12.60 8.24 -6.32
N LEU A 83 11.77 8.24 -7.38
CA LEU A 83 12.25 8.15 -8.76
C LEU A 83 13.18 9.31 -9.15
N ASN A 84 12.87 10.52 -8.67
CA ASN A 84 13.71 11.69 -8.90
C ASN A 84 15.06 11.61 -8.16
N LEU A 85 15.08 11.04 -6.94
CA LEU A 85 16.33 10.79 -6.22
C LEU A 85 17.21 9.79 -6.99
N ILE A 86 16.64 8.69 -7.46
CA ILE A 86 17.35 7.71 -8.29
C ILE A 86 17.91 8.36 -9.57
N LYS A 87 17.10 9.19 -10.26
CA LYS A 87 17.57 9.93 -11.46
C LYS A 87 18.73 10.89 -11.18
N LYS A 88 18.78 11.46 -9.96
CA LYS A 88 19.88 12.31 -9.50
C LYS A 88 21.13 11.52 -9.09
N GLY A 89 21.11 10.19 -9.22
CA GLY A 89 22.24 9.32 -8.91
C GLY A 89 22.32 8.85 -7.46
N TYR A 90 21.30 9.11 -6.62
CA TYR A 90 21.28 8.54 -5.26
C TYR A 90 21.14 7.02 -5.33
N VAL A 91 21.96 6.33 -4.55
CA VAL A 91 21.94 4.87 -4.40
C VAL A 91 21.52 4.53 -2.97
N PHE A 92 20.51 3.68 -2.85
CA PHE A 92 20.03 3.19 -1.58
C PHE A 92 20.27 1.68 -1.51
N ASN A 93 20.85 1.21 -0.41
CA ASN A 93 21.14 -0.21 -0.16
C ASN A 93 20.14 -0.86 0.77
N ASN A 94 19.63 -0.10 1.75
CA ASN A 94 18.64 -0.57 2.72
C ASN A 94 17.52 0.46 2.84
N ILE A 95 16.31 0.04 2.56
CA ILE A 95 15.11 0.89 2.59
C ILE A 95 14.15 0.33 3.63
N LEU A 96 13.58 1.20 4.45
CA LEU A 96 12.50 0.89 5.37
C LEU A 96 11.20 1.52 4.87
N ASP A 97 10.11 0.75 4.88
CA ASP A 97 8.75 1.21 4.56
C ASP A 97 7.88 1.04 5.82
N VAL A 98 7.59 2.16 6.48
CA VAL A 98 6.82 2.23 7.73
C VAL A 98 5.36 2.50 7.40
N GLY A 99 4.46 1.61 7.89
CA GLY A 99 3.06 1.63 7.48
C GLY A 99 2.90 1.23 6.02
N CYS A 100 3.43 0.06 5.66
CA CYS A 100 3.58 -0.35 4.27
C CYS A 100 2.24 -0.60 3.53
N GLY A 101 1.15 -0.86 4.26
CA GLY A 101 -0.17 -1.06 3.69
C GLY A 101 -0.22 -2.18 2.64
N THR A 102 -0.38 -1.82 1.37
CA THR A 102 -0.33 -2.77 0.24
C THR A 102 1.10 -3.13 -0.19
N GLY A 103 2.11 -2.45 0.34
CA GLY A 103 3.51 -2.59 -0.05
C GLY A 103 3.89 -1.88 -1.34
N VAL A 104 3.05 -0.99 -1.86
CA VAL A 104 3.28 -0.34 -3.16
C VAL A 104 4.62 0.41 -3.24
N LEU A 105 5.02 1.15 -2.20
CA LEU A 105 6.29 1.88 -2.16
C LEU A 105 7.48 0.92 -2.15
N SER A 106 7.40 -0.11 -1.33
CA SER A 106 8.36 -1.21 -1.27
C SER A 106 8.54 -1.91 -2.61
N ILE A 107 7.44 -2.20 -3.31
CA ILE A 107 7.45 -2.87 -4.61
C ILE A 107 8.10 -1.98 -5.67
N VAL A 108 7.71 -0.70 -5.72
CA VAL A 108 8.33 0.27 -6.63
C VAL A 108 9.84 0.34 -6.39
N ALA A 109 10.25 0.48 -5.13
CA ALA A 109 11.67 0.56 -4.77
C ALA A 109 12.44 -0.70 -5.20
N SER A 110 11.88 -1.88 -4.98
CA SER A 110 12.49 -3.16 -5.37
C SER A 110 12.62 -3.33 -6.89
N LYS A 111 11.68 -2.81 -7.67
CA LYS A 111 11.73 -2.87 -9.14
C LYS A 111 12.72 -1.87 -9.76
N ILE A 112 13.05 -0.81 -9.03
CA ILE A 112 13.92 0.28 -9.53
C ILE A 112 15.36 0.10 -9.05
N SER A 113 15.57 -0.41 -7.84
CA SER A 113 16.89 -0.58 -7.25
C SER A 113 17.15 -2.01 -6.82
N LYS A 114 18.41 -2.30 -6.44
CA LYS A 114 18.80 -3.58 -5.83
C LYS A 114 18.77 -3.51 -4.29
N ALA A 115 18.14 -2.49 -3.72
CA ALA A 115 18.06 -2.31 -2.27
C ALA A 115 17.41 -3.50 -1.57
N ARG A 116 17.84 -3.76 -0.35
CA ARG A 116 17.09 -4.61 0.59
C ARG A 116 15.95 -3.79 1.16
N ILE A 117 14.74 -4.34 1.11
CA ILE A 117 13.54 -3.65 1.59
C ILE A 117 13.07 -4.32 2.87
N THR A 118 12.82 -3.53 3.88
CA THR A 118 12.11 -3.95 5.09
C THR A 118 10.81 -3.18 5.15
N SER A 119 9.70 -3.90 5.18
CA SER A 119 8.34 -3.34 5.25
C SER A 119 7.73 -3.68 6.58
N ILE A 120 7.17 -2.70 7.28
CA ILE A 120 6.51 -2.89 8.58
C ILE A 120 5.14 -2.23 8.58
N ASP A 121 4.22 -2.86 9.29
CA ASP A 121 2.89 -2.32 9.56
C ASP A 121 2.37 -2.85 10.90
N ASN A 122 1.48 -2.13 11.57
CA ASN A 122 0.83 -2.59 12.80
C ASN A 122 -0.42 -3.43 12.52
N ASP A 123 -0.98 -3.35 11.30
CA ASP A 123 -2.12 -4.15 10.87
C ASP A 123 -1.65 -5.45 10.21
N ILE A 124 -2.12 -6.57 10.75
CA ILE A 124 -1.83 -7.91 10.20
C ILE A 124 -2.36 -8.06 8.77
N THR A 125 -3.51 -7.44 8.46
CA THR A 125 -4.09 -7.47 7.12
C THR A 125 -3.20 -6.77 6.09
N ALA A 126 -2.59 -5.65 6.47
CA ALA A 126 -1.60 -4.95 5.66
C ALA A 126 -0.35 -5.81 5.41
N ILE A 127 0.14 -6.50 6.44
CA ILE A 127 1.29 -7.42 6.34
C ILE A 127 1.00 -8.56 5.35
N GLU A 128 -0.16 -9.20 5.46
CA GLU A 128 -0.57 -10.29 4.55
C GLU A 128 -0.75 -9.79 3.12
N THR A 129 -1.38 -8.63 2.95
CA THR A 129 -1.54 -7.98 1.65
C THR A 129 -0.20 -7.64 1.02
N THR A 130 0.73 -7.05 1.78
CA THR A 130 2.08 -6.75 1.30
C THR A 130 2.82 -8.02 0.87
N LYS A 131 2.78 -9.09 1.67
CA LYS A 131 3.40 -10.38 1.32
C LYS A 131 2.81 -10.95 0.02
N HIS A 132 1.49 -10.93 -0.11
CA HIS A 132 0.80 -11.38 -1.32
C HIS A 132 1.25 -10.57 -2.56
N ASN A 133 1.26 -9.24 -2.45
CA ASN A 133 1.70 -8.35 -3.52
C ASN A 133 3.18 -8.54 -3.86
N PHE A 134 4.04 -8.86 -2.89
CA PHE A 134 5.44 -9.20 -3.14
C PHE A 134 5.58 -10.44 -4.00
N VAL A 135 4.80 -11.50 -3.71
CA VAL A 135 4.76 -12.72 -4.54
C VAL A 135 4.35 -12.39 -5.96
N LYS A 136 3.25 -11.64 -6.14
CA LYS A 136 2.75 -11.22 -7.46
C LYS A 136 3.77 -10.44 -8.29
N ASN A 137 4.60 -9.67 -7.63
CA ASN A 137 5.63 -8.85 -8.26
C ASN A 137 7.01 -9.50 -8.32
N HIS A 138 7.15 -10.76 -7.89
CA HIS A 138 8.41 -11.53 -7.88
C HIS A 138 9.52 -10.87 -7.05
N ILE A 139 9.18 -10.36 -5.86
CA ILE A 139 10.10 -9.60 -5.00
C ILE A 139 10.74 -10.46 -3.90
N ILE A 140 10.70 -11.76 -3.97
CA ILE A 140 11.30 -12.66 -3.00
C ILE A 140 12.65 -13.16 -3.54
N PRO A 141 13.77 -13.21 -2.76
CA PRO A 141 13.87 -13.28 -1.29
C PRO A 141 14.48 -12.04 -0.59
N LYS A 142 14.74 -10.93 -1.26
CA LYS A 142 15.52 -9.82 -0.70
C LYS A 142 14.75 -8.86 0.21
N SER A 143 13.43 -8.99 0.26
CA SER A 143 12.56 -8.10 1.03
C SER A 143 11.94 -8.83 2.21
N LYS A 144 11.84 -8.14 3.35
CA LYS A 144 11.28 -8.66 4.59
C LYS A 144 10.01 -7.89 4.95
N VAL A 145 9.01 -8.59 5.49
CA VAL A 145 7.75 -7.98 5.92
C VAL A 145 7.43 -8.45 7.33
N PHE A 146 7.26 -7.51 8.27
CA PHE A 146 7.03 -7.81 9.69
C PHE A 146 5.87 -6.98 10.23
N LYS A 147 5.11 -7.57 11.17
CA LYS A 147 4.21 -6.79 12.00
C LYS A 147 5.02 -6.02 13.04
N SER A 148 4.86 -4.71 13.08
CA SER A 148 5.49 -3.83 14.07
C SER A 148 4.64 -2.59 14.28
N ASP A 149 4.52 -2.16 15.52
CA ASP A 149 3.99 -0.85 15.87
C ASP A 149 5.13 0.16 15.83
N GLY A 150 5.29 0.80 14.68
CA GLY A 150 6.41 1.70 14.42
C GLY A 150 7.76 1.04 14.71
N PHE A 151 8.59 1.73 15.48
CA PHE A 151 9.92 1.25 15.85
C PHE A 151 9.96 0.39 17.13
N ASN A 152 8.81 0.03 17.71
CA ASN A 152 8.75 -0.71 18.98
C ASN A 152 9.34 -2.12 18.90
N ASN A 153 9.33 -2.77 17.73
CA ASN A 153 10.05 -4.02 17.46
C ASN A 153 11.53 -3.78 17.12
N PHE A 154 12.16 -2.98 17.96
CA PHE A 154 13.52 -2.48 17.79
C PHE A 154 14.58 -3.57 17.49
N HIS A 155 14.41 -4.81 17.98
CA HIS A 155 15.34 -5.91 17.74
C HIS A 155 15.47 -6.30 16.26
N LEU A 156 14.41 -6.14 15.47
CA LEU A 156 14.41 -6.44 14.03
C LEU A 156 14.98 -5.28 13.20
N ILE A 157 14.90 -4.06 13.73
CA ILE A 157 15.26 -2.82 13.04
C ILE A 157 16.64 -2.30 13.52
N LYS A 158 17.00 -2.56 14.79
CA LYS A 158 18.16 -2.01 15.50
C LYS A 158 19.51 -2.23 14.81
N PHE A 159 19.67 -3.33 14.09
CA PHE A 159 20.94 -3.67 13.45
C PHE A 159 21.00 -3.30 11.96
N SER A 160 19.95 -2.69 11.45
CA SER A 160 19.89 -2.27 10.05
C SER A 160 20.05 -0.76 9.96
N LYS A 161 21.12 -0.31 9.33
CA LYS A 161 21.23 1.10 8.91
C LYS A 161 20.40 1.25 7.65
N PHE A 162 19.37 2.10 7.68
CA PHE A 162 18.54 2.43 6.52
C PHE A 162 19.05 3.71 5.87
N ASP A 163 19.19 3.66 4.55
CA ASP A 163 19.62 4.82 3.74
C ASP A 163 18.41 5.67 3.33
N LEU A 164 17.21 5.07 3.33
CA LEU A 164 15.95 5.71 3.02
C LEU A 164 14.83 5.11 3.86
N ILE A 165 13.92 5.96 4.33
CA ILE A 165 12.71 5.57 5.03
C ILE A 165 11.51 6.15 4.28
N PHE A 166 10.58 5.28 3.85
CA PHE A 166 9.24 5.69 3.48
C PHE A 166 8.36 5.72 4.73
N ALA A 167 7.58 6.79 4.89
CA ALA A 167 6.60 6.93 5.96
C ALA A 167 5.37 7.67 5.40
N ASN A 168 4.51 6.94 4.69
CA ASN A 168 3.27 7.47 4.14
C ASN A 168 2.11 7.15 5.06
N ILE A 169 2.20 7.61 6.32
CA ILE A 169 1.26 7.37 7.41
C ILE A 169 0.67 8.68 7.92
N LEU A 170 -0.28 8.60 8.84
CA LEU A 170 -0.83 9.79 9.49
C LEU A 170 0.24 10.55 10.28
N PHE A 171 0.04 11.85 10.45
CA PHE A 171 1.03 12.75 11.09
C PHE A 171 1.31 12.41 12.57
N LEU A 172 0.27 12.03 13.33
CA LEU A 172 0.44 11.73 14.76
C LEU A 172 1.47 10.65 15.09
N PRO A 173 1.52 9.50 14.38
CA PRO A 173 2.56 8.50 14.61
C PRO A 173 3.97 8.91 14.18
N LEU A 174 4.14 10.06 13.50
CA LEU A 174 5.45 10.56 13.06
C LEU A 174 6.14 11.45 14.11
N LYS A 175 5.43 11.81 15.20
CA LYS A 175 5.96 12.56 16.34
C LYS A 175 6.58 11.62 17.36
#